data_f6f1d35a9193dd1276868f62d0a4192e
#
_entry.id   f6f1d35a9193dd1276868f62d0a4192e
#
_cell.length_a   1.000
_cell.length_b   1.000
_cell.length_c   1.000
_cell.angle_alpha   90.00
_cell.angle_beta   90.00
_cell.angle_gamma   90.00
#
_symmetry.space_group_name_H-M   'P 1'
#
loop_
_entity.id
_entity.type
_entity.pdbx_description
1 polymer ?
#
loop_
_entity_poly.entity_id
_entity_poly.type
_entity_poly.pdbx_seq_one_letter_code
_entity_poly.pdbx_strand_id
1 'polypeptide(L)'
;MSFIWGKGEGQRISVAGLSLECASWGPSPTHAPTFVLLHEGLGSTALWKDFPQKLAAATGFGVFAYSRAGYGASDPVKLPRPLDYMPKEAQDVLGPLLDAIGFERGILLGHSDGATIAAWYAASVSDQRIRGLCLIAPHFFTEDKGLAAIAEAKTAYETGELKARLAKYHNHVDVAFKGWNEAWLDPAFKDMNVADCIDHWRIPVLAIQGREDQYGTLAQIGEIEDRIYSPLEVAILENCRHAPQFDQSEQTLSAITDFAQRLERLEQEQVLTAAV
;
A
#
# COMPACT_ATOMS: atom_id res chain seq x y z
N MET A 1 25.03 0.39 4.39
CA MET A 1 24.91 1.87 4.42
C MET A 1 23.67 2.20 5.24
N SER A 2 23.71 3.19 6.10
CA SER A 2 22.53 3.64 6.85
C SER A 2 21.57 4.38 5.91
N PHE A 3 20.28 4.13 6.03
CA PHE A 3 19.21 4.88 5.36
C PHE A 3 19.31 6.38 5.74
N ILE A 4 19.16 7.27 4.75
CA ILE A 4 19.20 8.72 4.93
C ILE A 4 17.89 9.30 4.42
N TRP A 5 17.13 9.93 5.32
CA TRP A 5 15.86 10.56 4.98
C TRP A 5 16.04 11.69 3.95
N GLY A 6 15.13 11.77 2.99
CA GLY A 6 15.13 12.81 1.94
C GLY A 6 16.14 12.63 0.82
N LYS A 7 16.94 11.57 0.83
CA LYS A 7 17.91 11.30 -0.24
C LYS A 7 17.26 10.83 -1.55
N GLY A 8 15.97 10.50 -1.55
CA GLY A 8 15.26 9.97 -2.70
C GLY A 8 15.51 8.48 -2.92
N GLU A 9 15.46 8.04 -4.18
CA GLU A 9 15.54 6.64 -4.59
C GLU A 9 16.94 6.01 -4.44
N GLY A 10 16.98 4.69 -4.61
CA GLY A 10 18.23 3.91 -4.66
C GLY A 10 18.86 3.64 -3.30
N GLN A 11 18.10 3.77 -2.22
CA GLN A 11 18.55 3.41 -0.89
C GLN A 11 18.09 2.01 -0.51
N ARG A 12 18.73 1.45 0.52
CA ARG A 12 18.35 0.14 1.09
C ARG A 12 18.31 0.23 2.60
N ILE A 13 17.38 -0.51 3.19
CA ILE A 13 17.22 -0.63 4.63
C ILE A 13 17.19 -2.11 5.01
N SER A 14 17.84 -2.46 6.12
CA SER A 14 17.84 -3.84 6.63
C SER A 14 16.74 -4.02 7.67
N VAL A 15 15.79 -4.89 7.39
CA VAL A 15 14.61 -5.15 8.23
C VAL A 15 14.31 -6.65 8.21
N ALA A 16 14.06 -7.24 9.38
CA ALA A 16 13.70 -8.66 9.52
C ALA A 16 14.66 -9.64 8.78
N GLY A 17 15.94 -9.30 8.73
CA GLY A 17 16.95 -10.10 8.03
C GLY A 17 16.97 -9.93 6.50
N LEU A 18 16.18 -9.02 5.96
CA LEU A 18 16.08 -8.68 4.54
C LEU A 18 16.72 -7.32 4.27
N SER A 19 17.28 -7.13 3.08
CA SER A 19 17.70 -5.84 2.57
C SER A 19 16.66 -5.34 1.56
N LEU A 20 15.91 -4.31 1.93
CA LEU A 20 14.80 -3.77 1.16
C LEU A 20 15.19 -2.48 0.48
N GLU A 21 14.85 -2.33 -0.81
CA GLU A 21 14.93 -1.05 -1.52
C GLU A 21 13.92 -0.08 -0.93
N CYS A 22 14.34 1.17 -0.73
CA CYS A 22 13.47 2.20 -0.18
C CYS A 22 13.81 3.59 -0.71
N ALA A 23 12.87 4.52 -0.52
CA ALA A 23 13.00 5.92 -0.86
C ALA A 23 12.18 6.78 0.09
N SER A 24 12.55 8.05 0.25
CA SER A 24 11.79 9.00 1.07
C SER A 24 11.81 10.40 0.50
N TRP A 25 10.75 11.16 0.76
CA TRP A 25 10.54 12.54 0.32
C TRP A 25 9.99 13.37 1.47
N GLY A 26 10.17 14.69 1.39
CA GLY A 26 9.66 15.62 2.41
C GLY A 26 10.40 15.54 3.74
N PRO A 27 9.80 16.09 4.82
CA PRO A 27 10.40 16.13 6.17
C PRO A 27 10.52 14.73 6.78
N SER A 28 11.48 14.55 7.70
CA SER A 28 11.65 13.28 8.43
C SER A 28 10.53 13.06 9.45
N PRO A 29 10.32 11.82 9.95
CA PRO A 29 9.28 11.49 10.93
C PRO A 29 9.36 12.32 12.22
N THR A 30 10.53 12.78 12.61
CA THR A 30 10.73 13.66 13.78
C THR A 30 10.24 15.09 13.58
N HIS A 31 9.94 15.50 12.33
CA HIS A 31 9.54 16.86 12.01
C HIS A 31 8.10 16.98 11.53
N ALA A 32 7.53 15.91 10.95
CA ALA A 32 6.15 15.89 10.47
C ALA A 32 5.58 14.48 10.48
N PRO A 33 4.25 14.31 10.42
CA PRO A 33 3.64 13.02 10.17
C PRO A 33 4.14 12.42 8.85
N THR A 34 4.07 11.11 8.74
CA THR A 34 4.66 10.39 7.60
C THR A 34 3.63 9.48 6.94
N PHE A 35 3.55 9.54 5.61
CA PHE A 35 2.92 8.49 4.82
C PHE A 35 3.91 7.34 4.59
N VAL A 36 3.46 6.11 4.82
CA VAL A 36 4.19 4.91 4.43
C VAL A 36 3.44 4.24 3.29
N LEU A 37 4.08 4.18 2.12
CA LEU A 37 3.49 3.67 0.88
C LEU A 37 3.77 2.19 0.72
N LEU A 38 2.70 1.39 0.58
CA LEU A 38 2.74 -0.04 0.31
C LEU A 38 2.24 -0.29 -1.12
N HIS A 39 3.12 -0.78 -1.99
CA HIS A 39 2.86 -0.94 -3.40
C HIS A 39 1.95 -2.13 -3.73
N GLU A 40 1.37 -2.12 -4.93
CA GLU A 40 0.52 -3.18 -5.50
C GLU A 40 1.31 -4.48 -5.80
N GLY A 41 0.60 -5.48 -6.33
CA GLY A 41 1.13 -6.83 -6.57
C GLY A 41 2.39 -6.92 -7.43
N LEU A 42 2.58 -6.02 -8.38
CA LEU A 42 3.76 -5.95 -9.26
C LEU A 42 4.53 -4.63 -9.11
N GLY A 43 4.30 -3.92 -8.00
CA GLY A 43 4.87 -2.61 -7.72
C GLY A 43 6.30 -2.63 -7.20
N SER A 44 6.85 -1.45 -7.08
CA SER A 44 8.16 -1.14 -6.47
C SER A 44 8.20 0.35 -6.12
N THR A 45 9.25 0.80 -5.43
CA THR A 45 9.47 2.24 -5.17
C THR A 45 9.41 3.07 -6.44
N ALA A 46 10.05 2.63 -7.52
CA ALA A 46 10.11 3.34 -8.79
C ALA A 46 8.76 3.39 -9.52
N LEU A 47 7.86 2.43 -9.28
CA LEU A 47 6.55 2.38 -9.92
C LEU A 47 5.53 3.37 -9.32
N TRP A 48 5.82 3.98 -8.17
CA TRP A 48 5.08 5.14 -7.69
C TRP A 48 5.29 6.42 -8.49
N LYS A 49 6.34 6.45 -9.34
CA LYS A 49 6.74 7.59 -10.19
C LYS A 49 6.88 8.89 -9.35
N ASP A 50 6.21 9.96 -9.77
CA ASP A 50 6.24 11.27 -9.11
C ASP A 50 5.18 11.44 -8.00
N PHE A 51 4.31 10.44 -7.80
CA PHE A 51 3.24 10.50 -6.80
C PHE A 51 3.75 10.76 -5.39
N PRO A 52 4.80 10.09 -4.87
CA PRO A 52 5.30 10.35 -3.51
C PRO A 52 5.81 11.77 -3.32
N GLN A 53 6.47 12.34 -4.33
CA GLN A 53 6.96 13.72 -4.30
C GLN A 53 5.80 14.72 -4.30
N LYS A 54 4.78 14.49 -5.13
CA LYS A 54 3.56 15.31 -5.17
C LYS A 54 2.80 15.25 -3.85
N LEU A 55 2.69 14.05 -3.26
CA LEU A 55 2.03 13.85 -1.97
C LEU A 55 2.75 14.62 -0.86
N ALA A 56 4.08 14.51 -0.78
CA ALA A 56 4.87 15.26 0.20
C ALA A 56 4.71 16.79 0.03
N ALA A 57 4.72 17.27 -1.21
CA ALA A 57 4.54 18.70 -1.50
C ALA A 57 3.14 19.21 -1.15
N ALA A 58 2.09 18.41 -1.42
CA ALA A 58 0.70 18.80 -1.17
C ALA A 58 0.33 18.80 0.31
N THR A 59 0.87 17.85 1.08
CA THR A 59 0.51 17.67 2.49
C THR A 59 1.49 18.34 3.47
N GLY A 60 2.74 18.53 3.07
CA GLY A 60 3.82 18.90 3.98
C GLY A 60 4.31 17.73 4.85
N PHE A 61 3.77 16.54 4.68
CA PHE A 61 4.16 15.33 5.41
C PHE A 61 5.40 14.68 4.79
N GLY A 62 6.10 13.89 5.62
CA GLY A 62 7.08 12.94 5.08
C GLY A 62 6.40 11.83 4.29
N VAL A 63 7.09 11.32 3.29
CA VAL A 63 6.63 10.15 2.52
C VAL A 63 7.77 9.15 2.47
N PHE A 64 7.47 7.91 2.81
CA PHE A 64 8.39 6.79 2.72
C PHE A 64 7.76 5.70 1.85
N ALA A 65 8.55 5.12 0.95
CA ALA A 65 8.15 3.97 0.15
C ALA A 65 9.23 2.90 0.19
N TYR A 66 8.83 1.64 0.13
CA TYR A 66 9.76 0.52 0.00
C TYR A 66 9.25 -0.49 -1.03
N SER A 67 10.16 -1.24 -1.61
CA SER A 67 9.85 -2.42 -2.40
C SER A 67 9.88 -3.63 -1.49
N ARG A 68 8.76 -4.37 -1.41
CA ARG A 68 8.70 -5.63 -0.63
C ARG A 68 9.75 -6.63 -1.13
N ALA A 69 10.12 -7.60 -0.31
CA ALA A 69 11.02 -8.68 -0.71
C ALA A 69 10.50 -9.39 -1.98
N GLY A 70 11.38 -9.60 -2.94
CA GLY A 70 11.07 -10.13 -4.26
C GLY A 70 10.77 -9.08 -5.32
N TYR A 71 10.63 -7.80 -4.95
CA TYR A 71 10.29 -6.69 -5.85
C TYR A 71 11.38 -5.62 -5.90
N GLY A 72 11.37 -4.80 -6.96
CA GLY A 72 12.33 -3.73 -7.11
C GLY A 72 13.76 -4.23 -7.11
N ALA A 73 14.62 -3.54 -6.35
CA ALA A 73 15.98 -3.96 -6.05
C ALA A 73 16.12 -4.61 -4.65
N SER A 74 15.00 -4.98 -4.01
CA SER A 74 15.00 -5.72 -2.74
C SER A 74 15.52 -7.15 -2.90
N ASP A 75 15.89 -7.77 -1.78
CA ASP A 75 16.32 -9.17 -1.76
C ASP A 75 15.22 -10.07 -2.35
N PRO A 76 15.60 -11.11 -3.11
CA PRO A 76 14.65 -12.06 -3.67
C PRO A 76 13.98 -12.90 -2.58
N VAL A 77 12.84 -13.48 -2.92
CA VAL A 77 12.15 -14.48 -2.11
C VAL A 77 12.20 -15.84 -2.77
N LYS A 78 12.02 -16.90 -1.97
CA LYS A 78 11.86 -18.27 -2.49
C LYS A 78 10.45 -18.41 -3.09
N LEU A 79 10.36 -19.16 -4.19
CA LEU A 79 9.10 -19.58 -4.79
C LEU A 79 8.82 -21.06 -4.46
N PRO A 80 7.54 -21.50 -4.41
CA PRO A 80 6.35 -20.64 -4.51
C PRO A 80 6.23 -19.68 -3.32
N ARG A 81 5.63 -18.50 -3.56
CA ARG A 81 5.32 -17.55 -2.49
C ARG A 81 4.22 -18.15 -1.60
N PRO A 82 4.33 -18.08 -0.26
CA PRO A 82 3.26 -18.51 0.63
C PRO A 82 1.96 -17.75 0.35
N LEU A 83 0.81 -18.42 0.44
CA LEU A 83 -0.48 -17.79 0.16
C LEU A 83 -0.89 -16.75 1.22
N ASP A 84 -0.32 -16.84 2.42
CA ASP A 84 -0.48 -15.88 3.52
C ASP A 84 0.55 -14.73 3.50
N TYR A 85 1.15 -14.43 2.33
CA TYR A 85 2.24 -13.46 2.23
C TYR A 85 1.83 -12.03 2.62
N MET A 86 0.58 -11.62 2.37
CA MET A 86 0.10 -10.29 2.78
C MET A 86 -0.05 -10.15 4.29
N PRO A 87 -0.72 -11.07 5.00
CA PRO A 87 -0.68 -11.12 6.46
C PRO A 87 0.73 -11.15 7.05
N LYS A 88 1.62 -11.97 6.49
CA LYS A 88 3.02 -12.06 6.95
C LYS A 88 3.79 -10.77 6.73
N GLU A 89 3.63 -10.12 5.59
CA GLU A 89 4.25 -8.80 5.38
C GLU A 89 3.81 -7.79 6.43
N ALA A 90 2.50 -7.78 6.74
CA ALA A 90 1.95 -6.92 7.78
C ALA A 90 2.53 -7.23 9.18
N GLN A 91 2.56 -8.50 9.57
CA GLN A 91 2.91 -8.91 10.95
C GLN A 91 4.42 -8.95 11.19
N ASP A 92 5.20 -9.42 10.21
CA ASP A 92 6.62 -9.75 10.40
C ASP A 92 7.56 -8.65 9.90
N VAL A 93 7.12 -7.84 8.92
CA VAL A 93 8.00 -6.88 8.24
C VAL A 93 7.62 -5.43 8.53
N LEU A 94 6.34 -5.07 8.46
CA LEU A 94 5.94 -3.65 8.49
C LEU A 94 6.26 -2.99 9.83
N GLY A 95 5.98 -3.61 10.97
CA GLY A 95 6.32 -3.06 12.29
C GLY A 95 7.82 -2.77 12.45
N PRO A 96 8.71 -3.76 12.26
CA PRO A 96 10.16 -3.54 12.25
C PRO A 96 10.64 -2.50 11.22
N LEU A 97 9.96 -2.37 10.06
CA LEU A 97 10.25 -1.34 9.07
C LEU A 97 9.94 0.06 9.61
N LEU A 98 8.77 0.23 10.22
CA LEU A 98 8.38 1.49 10.86
C LEU A 98 9.39 1.92 11.94
N ASP A 99 9.86 0.96 12.74
CA ASP A 99 10.90 1.22 13.75
C ASP A 99 12.22 1.64 13.11
N ALA A 100 12.63 0.95 12.05
CA ALA A 100 13.90 1.20 11.36
C ALA A 100 13.98 2.58 10.68
N ILE A 101 12.84 3.15 10.26
CA ILE A 101 12.77 4.51 9.69
C ILE A 101 12.54 5.59 10.76
N GLY A 102 12.40 5.22 12.03
CA GLY A 102 12.05 6.14 13.11
C GLY A 102 10.65 6.73 12.97
N PHE A 103 9.69 5.93 12.51
CA PHE A 103 8.30 6.36 12.33
C PHE A 103 7.67 6.72 13.69
N GLU A 104 7.20 7.95 13.84
CA GLU A 104 6.58 8.44 15.07
C GLU A 104 5.06 8.47 15.00
N ARG A 105 4.51 8.97 13.87
CA ARG A 105 3.06 9.01 13.61
C ARG A 105 2.79 9.20 12.12
N GLY A 106 1.65 8.72 11.66
CA GLY A 106 1.24 8.98 10.28
C GLY A 106 0.20 8.02 9.73
N ILE A 107 0.21 7.86 8.43
CA ILE A 107 -0.81 7.18 7.64
C ILE A 107 -0.17 6.05 6.84
N LEU A 108 -0.75 4.86 6.90
CA LEU A 108 -0.44 3.81 5.94
C LEU A 108 -1.26 4.03 4.68
N LEU A 109 -0.58 4.19 3.55
CA LEU A 109 -1.20 4.31 2.23
C LEU A 109 -0.86 3.08 1.41
N GLY A 110 -1.83 2.23 1.18
CA GLY A 110 -1.66 1.01 0.41
C GLY A 110 -2.40 1.05 -0.93
N HIS A 111 -1.82 0.43 -1.95
CA HIS A 111 -2.46 0.20 -3.23
C HIS A 111 -2.59 -1.30 -3.50
N SER A 112 -3.79 -1.80 -3.79
CA SER A 112 -4.06 -3.20 -4.15
C SER A 112 -3.55 -4.16 -3.04
N ASP A 113 -2.63 -5.10 -3.31
CA ASP A 113 -1.97 -5.92 -2.29
C ASP A 113 -1.48 -5.08 -1.11
N GLY A 114 -0.89 -3.92 -1.38
CA GLY A 114 -0.41 -3.00 -0.35
C GLY A 114 -1.54 -2.45 0.52
N ALA A 115 -2.73 -2.24 -0.03
CA ALA A 115 -3.91 -1.83 0.74
C ALA A 115 -4.38 -2.96 1.66
N THR A 116 -4.39 -4.20 1.19
CA THR A 116 -4.70 -5.38 2.01
C THR A 116 -3.68 -5.56 3.14
N ILE A 117 -2.38 -5.34 2.88
CA ILE A 117 -1.32 -5.39 3.90
C ILE A 117 -1.54 -4.30 4.96
N ALA A 118 -1.80 -3.06 4.55
CA ALA A 118 -2.06 -1.95 5.47
C ALA A 118 -3.30 -2.20 6.34
N ALA A 119 -4.37 -2.71 5.73
CA ALA A 119 -5.61 -3.10 6.37
C ALA A 119 -5.38 -4.19 7.44
N TRP A 120 -4.63 -5.23 7.07
CA TRP A 120 -4.29 -6.31 7.99
C TRP A 120 -3.41 -5.83 9.15
N TYR A 121 -2.44 -4.98 8.90
CA TYR A 121 -1.60 -4.39 9.95
C TYR A 121 -2.43 -3.64 10.99
N ALA A 122 -3.32 -2.75 10.53
CA ALA A 122 -4.18 -1.97 11.43
C ALA A 122 -5.14 -2.83 12.25
N ALA A 123 -5.50 -4.02 11.76
CA ALA A 123 -6.37 -4.96 12.47
C ALA A 123 -5.61 -5.83 13.48
N SER A 124 -4.42 -6.28 13.13
CA SER A 124 -3.69 -7.31 13.88
C SER A 124 -2.59 -6.77 14.79
N VAL A 125 -2.13 -5.54 14.56
CA VAL A 125 -1.07 -4.90 15.33
C VAL A 125 -1.60 -3.65 16.03
N SER A 126 -1.50 -3.61 17.36
CA SER A 126 -1.90 -2.43 18.14
C SER A 126 -0.78 -1.38 18.11
N ASP A 127 -0.67 -0.66 17.01
CA ASP A 127 0.33 0.40 16.81
C ASP A 127 -0.31 1.79 16.86
N GLN A 128 -0.17 2.46 18.01
CA GLN A 128 -0.72 3.78 18.27
C GLN A 128 -0.16 4.89 17.36
N ARG A 129 0.93 4.63 16.65
CA ARG A 129 1.54 5.57 15.72
C ARG A 129 0.74 5.71 14.43
N ILE A 130 -0.06 4.68 14.09
CA ILE A 130 -0.92 4.71 12.89
C ILE A 130 -2.17 5.54 13.20
N ARG A 131 -2.35 6.64 12.50
CA ARG A 131 -3.43 7.61 12.71
C ARG A 131 -4.55 7.51 11.69
N GLY A 132 -4.30 6.84 10.59
CA GLY A 132 -5.28 6.60 9.54
C GLY A 132 -4.81 5.61 8.50
N LEU A 133 -5.78 5.08 7.75
CA LEU A 133 -5.54 4.25 6.58
C LEU A 133 -5.99 4.99 5.33
N CYS A 134 -5.20 4.92 4.27
CA CYS A 134 -5.60 5.28 2.92
C CYS A 134 -5.48 4.04 2.03
N LEU A 135 -6.59 3.51 1.57
CA LEU A 135 -6.69 2.27 0.84
C LEU A 135 -7.10 2.55 -0.61
N ILE A 136 -6.17 2.38 -1.54
CA ILE A 136 -6.40 2.56 -2.97
C ILE A 136 -6.64 1.17 -3.59
N ALA A 137 -7.81 0.97 -4.18
CA ALA A 137 -8.21 -0.28 -4.84
C ALA A 137 -7.93 -1.53 -3.99
N PRO A 138 -8.43 -1.61 -2.73
CA PRO A 138 -8.16 -2.72 -1.83
C PRO A 138 -8.81 -4.01 -2.31
N HIS A 139 -8.25 -5.16 -1.87
CA HIS A 139 -8.83 -6.47 -2.07
C HIS A 139 -8.97 -7.18 -0.73
N PHE A 140 -10.20 -7.41 -0.28
CA PHE A 140 -10.51 -8.18 0.92
C PHE A 140 -10.90 -9.62 0.60
N PHE A 141 -11.36 -9.86 -0.61
CA PHE A 141 -11.69 -11.17 -1.15
C PHE A 141 -11.40 -11.22 -2.65
N THR A 142 -11.26 -12.43 -3.18
CA THR A 142 -11.06 -12.64 -4.60
C THR A 142 -12.38 -12.46 -5.37
N GLU A 143 -12.28 -11.93 -6.58
CA GLU A 143 -13.39 -11.82 -7.52
C GLU A 143 -13.02 -12.49 -8.85
N ASP A 144 -13.96 -13.20 -9.49
CA ASP A 144 -13.72 -13.87 -10.76
C ASP A 144 -13.19 -12.92 -11.84
N LYS A 145 -13.66 -11.66 -11.84
CA LYS A 145 -13.17 -10.60 -12.73
C LYS A 145 -11.68 -10.33 -12.53
N GLY A 146 -11.23 -10.20 -11.28
CA GLY A 146 -9.84 -9.97 -10.93
C GLY A 146 -8.97 -11.16 -11.31
N LEU A 147 -9.41 -12.37 -10.98
CA LEU A 147 -8.69 -13.61 -11.34
C LEU A 147 -8.54 -13.77 -12.85
N ALA A 148 -9.57 -13.43 -13.63
CA ALA A 148 -9.49 -13.43 -15.10
C ALA A 148 -8.44 -12.44 -15.62
N ALA A 149 -8.42 -11.21 -15.10
CA ALA A 149 -7.42 -10.20 -15.48
C ALA A 149 -5.97 -10.64 -15.10
N ILE A 150 -5.81 -11.33 -13.97
CA ILE A 150 -4.52 -11.89 -13.54
C ILE A 150 -4.08 -13.04 -14.46
N ALA A 151 -5.01 -13.85 -14.93
CA ALA A 151 -4.72 -14.91 -15.92
C ALA A 151 -4.32 -14.31 -17.29
N GLU A 152 -4.96 -13.22 -17.73
CA GLU A 152 -4.54 -12.49 -18.93
C GLU A 152 -3.12 -11.91 -18.79
N ALA A 153 -2.79 -11.38 -17.60
CA ALA A 153 -1.44 -10.91 -17.31
C ALA A 153 -0.39 -12.03 -17.43
N LYS A 154 -0.72 -13.28 -17.08
CA LYS A 154 0.15 -14.44 -17.28
C LYS A 154 0.47 -14.64 -18.77
N THR A 155 -0.52 -14.61 -19.62
CA THR A 155 -0.33 -14.73 -21.06
C THR A 155 0.54 -13.61 -21.61
N ALA A 156 0.30 -12.36 -21.21
CA ALA A 156 1.11 -11.22 -21.62
C ALA A 156 2.57 -11.30 -21.12
N TYR A 157 2.78 -11.93 -19.98
CA TYR A 157 4.13 -12.17 -19.45
C TYR A 157 4.87 -13.27 -20.22
N GLU A 158 4.21 -14.38 -20.52
CA GLU A 158 4.76 -15.51 -21.26
C GLU A 158 5.10 -15.14 -22.71
N THR A 159 4.33 -14.27 -23.33
CA THR A 159 4.63 -13.70 -24.67
C THR A 159 5.79 -12.69 -24.65
N GLY A 160 6.21 -12.25 -23.46
CA GLY A 160 7.43 -11.48 -23.23
C GLY A 160 7.25 -9.96 -23.19
N GLU A 161 6.15 -9.40 -23.65
CA GLU A 161 5.92 -7.95 -23.64
C GLU A 161 5.85 -7.38 -22.23
N LEU A 162 5.02 -7.99 -21.37
CA LEU A 162 4.90 -7.57 -19.97
C LEU A 162 6.19 -7.82 -19.21
N LYS A 163 6.88 -8.95 -19.46
CA LYS A 163 8.17 -9.27 -18.83
C LYS A 163 9.21 -8.20 -19.14
N ALA A 164 9.33 -7.77 -20.39
CA ALA A 164 10.30 -6.74 -20.80
C ALA A 164 10.01 -5.38 -20.14
N ARG A 165 8.74 -5.03 -19.91
CA ARG A 165 8.36 -3.82 -19.18
C ARG A 165 8.71 -3.90 -17.71
N LEU A 166 8.37 -5.00 -17.04
CA LEU A 166 8.62 -5.22 -15.61
C LEU A 166 10.11 -5.34 -15.29
N ALA A 167 10.91 -5.92 -16.18
CA ALA A 167 12.36 -6.06 -16.01
C ALA A 167 13.11 -4.70 -15.87
N LYS A 168 12.46 -3.59 -16.23
CA LYS A 168 13.01 -2.25 -16.00
C LYS A 168 12.95 -1.82 -14.52
N TYR A 169 12.10 -2.47 -13.73
CA TYR A 169 11.79 -2.09 -12.35
C TYR A 169 12.13 -3.16 -11.33
N HIS A 170 12.39 -4.40 -11.75
CA HIS A 170 12.65 -5.53 -10.86
C HIS A 170 13.94 -6.24 -11.24
N ASN A 171 14.87 -6.30 -10.30
CA ASN A 171 16.13 -7.05 -10.47
C ASN A 171 15.89 -8.56 -10.69
N HIS A 172 14.80 -9.07 -10.09
CA HIS A 172 14.40 -10.48 -10.15
C HIS A 172 12.98 -10.59 -10.73
N VAL A 173 12.81 -10.17 -12.00
CA VAL A 173 11.49 -10.03 -12.63
C VAL A 173 10.65 -11.30 -12.61
N ASP A 174 11.28 -12.48 -12.77
CA ASP A 174 10.59 -13.77 -12.70
C ASP A 174 10.10 -14.06 -11.26
N VAL A 175 10.85 -13.68 -10.24
CA VAL A 175 10.44 -13.82 -8.83
C VAL A 175 9.28 -12.90 -8.52
N ALA A 176 9.36 -11.64 -8.96
CA ALA A 176 8.30 -10.65 -8.76
C ALA A 176 6.98 -11.11 -9.41
N PHE A 177 7.04 -11.44 -10.70
CA PHE A 177 5.84 -11.82 -11.46
C PHE A 177 5.25 -13.15 -11.00
N LYS A 178 6.06 -14.22 -10.96
CA LYS A 178 5.58 -15.55 -10.59
C LYS A 178 5.10 -15.59 -9.14
N GLY A 179 5.83 -14.93 -8.24
CA GLY A 179 5.43 -14.86 -6.83
C GLY A 179 4.06 -14.24 -6.62
N TRP A 180 3.68 -13.24 -7.40
CA TRP A 180 2.35 -12.65 -7.37
C TRP A 180 1.34 -13.48 -8.16
N ASN A 181 1.61 -13.75 -9.44
CA ASN A 181 0.66 -14.37 -10.35
C ASN A 181 0.27 -15.80 -9.93
N GLU A 182 1.28 -16.62 -9.57
CA GLU A 182 1.03 -18.01 -9.16
C GLU A 182 0.31 -18.09 -7.81
N ALA A 183 0.59 -17.16 -6.88
CA ALA A 183 -0.14 -17.09 -5.61
C ALA A 183 -1.61 -16.73 -5.82
N TRP A 184 -1.90 -15.69 -6.63
CA TRP A 184 -3.27 -15.27 -6.90
C TRP A 184 -4.09 -16.29 -7.72
N LEU A 185 -3.43 -17.07 -8.58
CA LEU A 185 -4.09 -18.11 -9.40
C LEU A 185 -4.05 -19.49 -8.75
N ASP A 186 -3.48 -19.62 -7.55
CA ASP A 186 -3.53 -20.90 -6.82
C ASP A 186 -4.97 -21.22 -6.43
N PRO A 187 -5.45 -22.46 -6.71
CA PRO A 187 -6.81 -22.85 -6.32
C PRO A 187 -7.13 -22.65 -4.83
N ALA A 188 -6.15 -22.79 -3.96
CA ALA A 188 -6.33 -22.57 -2.52
C ALA A 188 -6.44 -21.07 -2.15
N PHE A 189 -6.03 -20.15 -3.04
CA PHE A 189 -6.19 -18.72 -2.85
C PHE A 189 -7.54 -18.20 -3.36
N LYS A 190 -8.26 -19.01 -4.15
CA LYS A 190 -9.54 -18.61 -4.74
C LYS A 190 -10.58 -18.20 -3.67
N ASP A 191 -10.53 -18.86 -2.52
CA ASP A 191 -11.46 -18.59 -1.41
C ASP A 191 -10.85 -17.61 -0.38
N MET A 192 -9.77 -16.89 -0.75
CA MET A 192 -9.18 -15.89 0.11
C MET A 192 -10.21 -14.84 0.46
N ASN A 193 -10.41 -14.67 1.76
CA ASN A 193 -11.25 -13.62 2.33
C ASN A 193 -10.61 -13.15 3.63
N VAL A 194 -10.29 -11.88 3.70
CA VAL A 194 -9.70 -11.21 4.86
C VAL A 194 -10.56 -10.05 5.37
N ALA A 195 -11.82 -9.98 4.93
CA ALA A 195 -12.73 -8.89 5.26
C ALA A 195 -12.96 -8.72 6.77
N ASP A 196 -12.83 -9.79 7.54
CA ASP A 196 -12.95 -9.74 9.02
C ASP A 196 -11.93 -8.79 9.66
N CYS A 197 -10.84 -8.44 8.97
CA CYS A 197 -9.88 -7.44 9.46
C CYS A 197 -10.53 -6.06 9.64
N ILE A 198 -11.56 -5.73 8.86
CA ILE A 198 -12.26 -4.44 8.90
C ILE A 198 -12.93 -4.22 10.26
N ASP A 199 -13.47 -5.27 10.87
CA ASP A 199 -14.18 -5.22 12.16
C ASP A 199 -13.26 -4.75 13.31
N HIS A 200 -11.95 -4.85 13.13
CA HIS A 200 -10.94 -4.52 14.13
C HIS A 200 -10.33 -3.12 13.98
N TRP A 201 -10.63 -2.39 12.92
CA TRP A 201 -10.09 -1.03 12.75
C TRP A 201 -10.68 -0.06 13.77
N ARG A 202 -9.81 0.78 14.32
CA ARG A 202 -10.18 1.81 15.32
C ARG A 202 -9.64 3.19 14.96
N ILE A 203 -9.25 3.37 13.71
CA ILE A 203 -8.67 4.60 13.14
C ILE A 203 -9.46 5.00 11.89
N PRO A 204 -9.50 6.29 11.53
CA PRO A 204 -10.17 6.76 10.32
C PRO A 204 -9.59 6.14 9.05
N VAL A 205 -10.45 5.93 8.07
CA VAL A 205 -10.12 5.29 6.79
C VAL A 205 -10.59 6.16 5.62
N LEU A 206 -9.73 6.32 4.62
CA LEU A 206 -10.09 6.79 3.29
C LEU A 206 -9.97 5.61 2.31
N ALA A 207 -11.06 5.24 1.66
CA ALA A 207 -11.08 4.23 0.62
C ALA A 207 -11.28 4.88 -0.76
N ILE A 208 -10.40 4.56 -1.71
CA ILE A 208 -10.41 5.14 -3.07
C ILE A 208 -10.51 4.00 -4.08
N GLN A 209 -11.48 4.06 -4.99
CA GLN A 209 -11.70 3.03 -6.01
C GLN A 209 -12.01 3.66 -7.36
N GLY A 210 -11.38 3.16 -8.42
CA GLY A 210 -11.78 3.48 -9.79
C GLY A 210 -13.05 2.69 -10.17
N ARG A 211 -14.01 3.35 -10.81
CA ARG A 211 -15.26 2.68 -11.23
C ARG A 211 -15.03 1.59 -12.28
N GLU A 212 -14.04 1.78 -13.14
CA GLU A 212 -13.68 0.87 -14.21
C GLU A 212 -12.52 -0.08 -13.86
N ASP A 213 -12.26 -0.25 -12.56
CA ASP A 213 -11.20 -1.13 -12.09
C ASP A 213 -11.39 -2.55 -12.63
N GLN A 214 -10.36 -3.08 -13.27
CA GLN A 214 -10.39 -4.40 -13.90
C GLN A 214 -10.04 -5.55 -12.94
N TYR A 215 -9.51 -5.27 -11.77
CA TYR A 215 -9.11 -6.28 -10.79
C TYR A 215 -10.09 -6.44 -9.64
N GLY A 216 -10.80 -5.37 -9.26
CA GLY A 216 -11.79 -5.39 -8.19
C GLY A 216 -13.03 -4.56 -8.54
N THR A 217 -14.18 -4.94 -7.99
CA THR A 217 -15.42 -4.17 -8.14
C THR A 217 -15.68 -3.27 -6.93
N LEU A 218 -16.73 -2.45 -6.99
CA LEU A 218 -17.16 -1.66 -5.82
C LEU A 218 -17.64 -2.52 -4.65
N ALA A 219 -17.78 -3.85 -4.84
CA ALA A 219 -18.07 -4.76 -3.74
C ALA A 219 -16.99 -4.73 -2.64
N GLN A 220 -15.74 -4.46 -3.01
CA GLN A 220 -14.65 -4.27 -2.02
C GLN A 220 -14.89 -3.04 -1.13
N ILE A 221 -15.44 -1.97 -1.69
CA ILE A 221 -15.82 -0.77 -0.93
C ILE A 221 -17.07 -1.02 -0.10
N GLY A 222 -18.09 -1.67 -0.67
CA GLY A 222 -19.30 -2.07 0.06
C GLY A 222 -18.99 -2.91 1.29
N GLU A 223 -18.02 -3.82 1.21
CA GLU A 223 -17.58 -4.62 2.36
C GLU A 223 -16.99 -3.75 3.48
N ILE A 224 -16.27 -2.66 3.13
CA ILE A 224 -15.81 -1.70 4.13
C ILE A 224 -17.00 -0.97 4.75
N GLU A 225 -17.91 -0.44 3.92
CA GLU A 225 -19.08 0.32 4.38
C GLU A 225 -19.96 -0.49 5.33
N ASP A 226 -20.14 -1.79 5.07
CA ASP A 226 -20.99 -2.68 5.85
C ASP A 226 -20.38 -3.07 7.20
N ARG A 227 -19.03 -3.08 7.32
CA ARG A 227 -18.34 -3.61 8.50
C ARG A 227 -17.68 -2.57 9.40
N ILE A 228 -17.31 -1.41 8.86
CA ILE A 228 -16.48 -0.45 9.58
C ILE A 228 -17.21 0.23 10.73
N TYR A 229 -16.54 0.34 11.89
CA TYR A 229 -17.01 1.12 13.04
C TYR A 229 -16.30 2.47 13.19
N SER A 230 -15.20 2.66 12.49
CA SER A 230 -14.42 3.91 12.49
C SER A 230 -14.93 4.89 11.42
N PRO A 231 -14.57 6.17 11.49
CA PRO A 231 -14.91 7.12 10.44
C PRO A 231 -14.39 6.67 9.08
N LEU A 232 -15.27 6.66 8.08
CA LEU A 232 -14.97 6.27 6.70
C LEU A 232 -15.23 7.43 5.75
N GLU A 233 -14.29 7.65 4.84
CA GLU A 233 -14.45 8.47 3.65
C GLU A 233 -14.27 7.60 2.42
N VAL A 234 -15.12 7.79 1.42
CA VAL A 234 -15.09 7.01 0.17
C VAL A 234 -14.97 7.95 -1.02
N ALA A 235 -14.04 7.67 -1.91
CA ALA A 235 -13.86 8.35 -3.18
C ALA A 235 -13.97 7.35 -4.35
N ILE A 236 -15.11 7.35 -5.04
CA ILE A 236 -15.29 6.58 -6.27
C ILE A 236 -15.00 7.50 -7.46
N LEU A 237 -14.01 7.11 -8.26
CA LEU A 237 -13.51 7.94 -9.34
C LEU A 237 -14.00 7.41 -10.70
N GLU A 238 -14.65 8.28 -11.46
CA GLU A 238 -15.10 7.99 -12.83
C GLU A 238 -13.92 8.03 -13.81
N ASN A 239 -14.00 7.28 -14.91
CA ASN A 239 -12.95 7.16 -15.91
C ASN A 239 -11.61 6.77 -15.27
N CYS A 240 -11.66 5.86 -14.32
CA CYS A 240 -10.55 5.44 -13.49
C CYS A 240 -10.53 3.94 -13.34
N ARG A 241 -9.40 3.34 -13.64
CA ARG A 241 -9.14 1.90 -13.52
C ARG A 241 -8.47 1.57 -12.18
N HIS A 242 -7.59 0.57 -12.18
CA HIS A 242 -6.97 0.05 -10.95
C HIS A 242 -5.93 0.97 -10.31
N ALA A 243 -5.49 2.01 -10.97
CA ALA A 243 -4.43 2.90 -10.48
C ALA A 243 -4.89 4.37 -10.37
N PRO A 244 -5.82 4.69 -9.45
CA PRO A 244 -6.35 6.04 -9.24
C PRO A 244 -5.29 7.14 -9.18
N GLN A 245 -4.16 6.88 -8.51
CA GLN A 245 -3.04 7.81 -8.39
C GLN A 245 -2.39 8.20 -9.74
N PHE A 246 -2.71 7.48 -10.82
CA PHE A 246 -2.25 7.77 -12.18
C PHE A 246 -3.40 8.16 -13.11
N ASP A 247 -4.51 7.43 -13.06
CA ASP A 247 -5.65 7.64 -13.95
C ASP A 247 -6.41 8.92 -13.62
N GLN A 248 -6.54 9.25 -12.33
CA GLN A 248 -7.21 10.44 -11.79
C GLN A 248 -6.34 11.10 -10.72
N SER A 249 -5.10 11.44 -11.10
CA SER A 249 -4.04 11.86 -10.18
C SER A 249 -4.43 13.06 -9.31
N GLU A 250 -5.07 14.09 -9.89
CA GLU A 250 -5.45 15.30 -9.15
C GLU A 250 -6.55 15.02 -8.13
N GLN A 251 -7.59 14.28 -8.51
CA GLN A 251 -8.70 13.92 -7.62
C GLN A 251 -8.21 13.02 -6.47
N THR A 252 -7.37 12.03 -6.81
CA THR A 252 -6.76 11.14 -5.82
C THR A 252 -5.89 11.89 -4.83
N LEU A 253 -5.04 12.77 -5.33
CA LEU A 253 -4.16 13.58 -4.48
C LEU A 253 -4.96 14.53 -3.58
N SER A 254 -6.00 15.16 -4.12
CA SER A 254 -6.89 16.03 -3.32
C SER A 254 -7.56 15.26 -2.19
N ALA A 255 -8.19 14.10 -2.49
CA ALA A 255 -8.85 13.29 -1.46
C ALA A 255 -7.90 12.88 -0.33
N ILE A 256 -6.67 12.45 -0.68
CA ILE A 256 -5.67 12.06 0.31
C ILE A 256 -5.19 13.27 1.12
N THR A 257 -4.99 14.42 0.48
CA THR A 257 -4.56 15.64 1.16
C THR A 257 -5.62 16.14 2.14
N ASP A 258 -6.89 16.17 1.73
CA ASP A 258 -8.01 16.59 2.57
C ASP A 258 -8.18 15.67 3.78
N PHE A 259 -8.05 14.36 3.57
CA PHE A 259 -8.07 13.36 4.65
C PHE A 259 -6.94 13.58 5.66
N ALA A 260 -5.70 13.73 5.19
CA ALA A 260 -4.53 13.93 6.04
C ALA A 260 -4.62 15.23 6.86
N GLN A 261 -5.01 16.33 6.22
CA GLN A 261 -5.17 17.63 6.88
C GLN A 261 -6.29 17.62 7.92
N ARG A 262 -7.35 16.85 7.68
CA ARG A 262 -8.44 16.68 8.67
C ARG A 262 -7.94 15.91 9.89
N LEU A 263 -7.20 14.82 9.70
CA LEU A 263 -6.60 14.07 10.82
C LEU A 263 -5.69 14.96 11.67
N GLU A 264 -4.83 15.75 11.03
CA GLU A 264 -3.92 16.64 11.73
C GLU A 264 -4.66 17.72 12.54
N ARG A 265 -5.73 18.33 11.97
CA ARG A 265 -6.57 19.28 12.72
C ARG A 265 -7.22 18.66 13.95
N LEU A 266 -7.79 17.45 13.80
CA LEU A 266 -8.43 16.75 14.93
C LEU A 266 -7.42 16.42 16.05
N GLU A 267 -6.20 16.04 15.71
CA GLU A 267 -5.14 15.81 16.70
C GLU A 267 -4.77 17.10 17.44
N GLN A 268 -4.64 18.21 16.73
CA GLN A 268 -4.33 19.51 17.34
C GLN A 268 -5.44 19.98 18.28
N GLU A 269 -6.71 19.81 17.91
CA GLU A 269 -7.86 20.15 18.75
C GLU A 269 -7.93 19.29 20.02
N GLN A 270 -7.62 17.98 19.91
CA GLN A 270 -7.58 17.09 21.08
C GLN A 270 -6.46 17.45 22.06
N VAL A 271 -5.29 17.83 21.57
CA VAL A 271 -4.18 18.29 22.41
C VAL A 271 -4.56 19.57 23.16
N LEU A 272 -5.22 20.52 22.48
CA LEU A 272 -5.67 21.77 23.10
C LEU A 272 -6.72 21.52 24.19
N THR A 273 -7.66 20.62 23.96
CA THR A 273 -8.71 20.28 24.95
C THR A 273 -8.19 19.50 26.14
N ALA A 274 -7.14 18.69 25.98
CA ALA A 274 -6.52 17.95 27.08
C ALA A 274 -5.58 18.81 27.94
N ALA A 275 -5.21 20.01 27.48
CA ALA A 275 -4.32 20.96 28.18
C ALA A 275 -5.09 21.98 29.05
N VAL A 276 -6.42 21.95 29.05
CA VAL A 276 -7.35 22.77 29.86
C VAL A 276 -7.94 21.95 31.00
#